data_35b39dda05216795cad38fa474df4dcc
#
_entry.id   35b39dda05216795cad38fa474df4dcc
#
_cell.length_a   1.000
_cell.length_b   1.000
_cell.length_c   1.000
_cell.angle_alpha   90.00
_cell.angle_beta   90.00
_cell.angle_gamma   90.00
#
_symmetry.space_group_name_H-M   'P 1'
#
loop_
_entity.id
_entity.type
_entity.pdbx_description
1 polymer ?
#
loop_
_entity_poly.entity_id
_entity_poly.type
_entity_poly.pdbx_seq_one_letter_code
_entity_poly.pdbx_strand_id
1 'polypeptide(L)'
;MALLVMLAGCASTQEADERQGFSFLQVKAAPDSFQGQPAVFGGKVLTARRQKDGTKIEILQLPLDRSMRPGYDLTQSQGRFIAIYREFLDPATIPPGTRVTVTGQVSGSVTLPLDETDYTYPVLTINRVQVWSAVENVGPRIRPYPYMGPSPYWGPYWGPWPYYW
;
A
#
# COMPACT_ATOMS: atom_id res chain seq x y z
N MET A 1 21.60 -0.27 -43.52
CA MET A 1 20.49 0.28 -42.72
C MET A 1 20.23 -0.66 -41.56
N ALA A 2 20.75 -0.31 -40.37
CA ALA A 2 20.57 -1.11 -39.16
C ALA A 2 19.46 -0.46 -38.30
N LEU A 3 18.37 -1.20 -38.11
CA LEU A 3 17.21 -0.78 -37.34
C LEU A 3 17.50 -0.99 -35.85
N LEU A 4 17.73 0.09 -35.11
CA LEU A 4 17.94 0.08 -33.67
C LEU A 4 16.56 0.06 -33.00
N VAL A 5 16.13 -1.10 -32.50
CA VAL A 5 14.90 -1.24 -31.68
C VAL A 5 15.24 -0.80 -30.27
N MET A 6 14.76 0.38 -29.88
CA MET A 6 14.77 0.86 -28.50
C MET A 6 13.71 0.12 -27.68
N LEU A 7 14.14 -0.82 -26.85
CA LEU A 7 13.30 -1.42 -25.79
C LEU A 7 13.24 -0.44 -24.62
N ALA A 8 12.16 0.33 -24.54
CA ALA A 8 11.80 1.08 -23.35
C ALA A 8 11.26 0.10 -22.30
N GLY A 9 12.14 -0.44 -21.47
CA GLY A 9 11.79 -1.29 -20.32
C GLY A 9 11.19 -0.46 -19.20
N CYS A 10 10.13 -0.97 -18.58
CA CYS A 10 9.46 -0.42 -17.41
C CYS A 10 10.43 -0.27 -16.21
N ALA A 11 10.83 0.95 -15.90
CA ALA A 11 11.84 1.29 -14.88
C ALA A 11 11.24 1.79 -13.56
N SER A 12 10.08 1.32 -13.13
CA SER A 12 9.40 1.91 -11.96
C SER A 12 9.45 1.11 -10.65
N THR A 13 10.06 -0.08 -10.64
CA THR A 13 10.03 -0.96 -9.46
C THR A 13 11.38 -1.13 -8.74
N GLN A 14 12.47 -0.60 -9.30
CA GLN A 14 13.84 -0.90 -8.84
C GLN A 14 14.48 0.14 -7.91
N GLU A 15 13.94 1.34 -7.79
CA GLU A 15 14.66 2.46 -7.15
C GLU A 15 14.81 2.35 -5.62
N ALA A 16 13.88 1.68 -4.93
CA ALA A 16 14.02 1.49 -3.47
C ALA A 16 15.03 0.38 -3.14
N ASP A 17 15.05 -0.69 -3.94
CA ASP A 17 16.00 -1.79 -3.81
C ASP A 17 17.43 -1.34 -4.15
N GLU A 18 17.62 -0.45 -5.12
CA GLU A 18 18.95 0.09 -5.47
C GLU A 18 19.58 0.90 -4.34
N ARG A 19 18.79 1.60 -3.51
CA ARG A 19 19.31 2.40 -2.39
C ARG A 19 19.85 1.58 -1.24
N GLN A 20 19.35 0.36 -1.03
CA GLN A 20 19.81 -0.54 0.04
C GLN A 20 20.78 -1.63 -0.47
N GLY A 21 20.99 -1.72 -1.79
CA GLY A 21 21.95 -2.66 -2.41
C GLY A 21 21.49 -4.12 -2.47
N PHE A 22 20.27 -4.44 -2.02
CA PHE A 22 19.66 -5.76 -2.10
C PHE A 22 18.12 -5.67 -2.14
N SER A 23 17.49 -6.68 -2.71
CA SER A 23 16.04 -6.75 -2.86
C SER A 23 15.39 -7.60 -1.77
N PHE A 24 14.08 -7.43 -1.60
CA PHE A 24 13.30 -8.31 -0.73
C PHE A 24 13.42 -9.79 -1.11
N LEU A 25 13.45 -10.10 -2.40
CA LEU A 25 13.61 -11.49 -2.87
C LEU A 25 14.93 -12.11 -2.43
N GLN A 26 16.03 -11.34 -2.43
CA GLN A 26 17.32 -11.81 -1.96
C GLN A 26 17.28 -12.11 -0.46
N VAL A 27 16.70 -11.21 0.35
CA VAL A 27 16.52 -11.45 1.79
C VAL A 27 15.61 -12.66 2.04
N LYS A 28 14.54 -12.81 1.28
CA LYS A 28 13.65 -13.98 1.40
C LYS A 28 14.33 -15.30 1.07
N ALA A 29 15.20 -15.30 0.05
CA ALA A 29 15.93 -16.49 -0.37
C ALA A 29 17.02 -16.92 0.63
N ALA A 30 17.69 -15.97 1.28
CA ALA A 30 18.78 -16.21 2.20
C ALA A 30 18.80 -15.22 3.37
N PRO A 31 17.80 -15.25 4.28
CA PRO A 31 17.64 -14.24 5.34
C PRO A 31 18.87 -14.10 6.24
N ASP A 32 19.52 -15.20 6.54
CA ASP A 32 20.68 -15.23 7.44
C ASP A 32 21.92 -14.55 6.84
N SER A 33 22.02 -14.52 5.50
CA SER A 33 23.12 -13.81 4.79
C SER A 33 23.02 -12.30 4.90
N PHE A 34 21.84 -11.78 5.23
CA PHE A 34 21.57 -10.35 5.38
C PHE A 34 21.39 -9.92 6.84
N GLN A 35 21.65 -10.82 7.79
CA GLN A 35 21.47 -10.51 9.20
C GLN A 35 22.33 -9.31 9.63
N GLY A 36 21.69 -8.38 10.35
CA GLY A 36 22.30 -7.11 10.78
C GLY A 36 22.34 -6.01 9.72
N GLN A 37 22.01 -6.30 8.47
CA GLN A 37 21.99 -5.28 7.43
C GLN A 37 20.76 -4.39 7.54
N PRO A 38 20.92 -3.06 7.34
CA PRO A 38 19.80 -2.13 7.35
C PRO A 38 18.90 -2.39 6.14
N ALA A 39 17.59 -2.44 6.37
CA ALA A 39 16.59 -2.69 5.35
C ALA A 39 15.40 -1.75 5.48
N VAL A 40 14.82 -1.41 4.33
CA VAL A 40 13.57 -0.66 4.23
C VAL A 40 12.62 -1.43 3.33
N PHE A 41 11.53 -1.92 3.92
CA PHE A 41 10.51 -2.64 3.17
C PHE A 41 9.14 -2.03 3.42
N GLY A 42 8.28 -2.16 2.42
CA GLY A 42 6.90 -1.70 2.51
C GLY A 42 5.91 -2.81 2.26
N GLY A 43 4.67 -2.54 2.62
CA GLY A 43 3.61 -3.49 2.35
C GLY A 43 2.29 -3.17 3.04
N LYS A 44 1.40 -4.14 2.97
CA LYS A 44 0.09 -4.12 3.59
C LYS A 44 0.11 -4.95 4.88
N VAL A 45 -0.29 -4.37 5.99
CA VAL A 45 -0.45 -5.07 7.27
C VAL A 45 -1.50 -6.16 7.14
N LEU A 46 -1.14 -7.38 7.48
CA LEU A 46 -2.06 -8.52 7.57
C LEU A 46 -2.53 -8.70 9.01
N THR A 47 -1.59 -8.69 9.98
CA THR A 47 -1.90 -8.73 11.41
C THR A 47 -0.90 -7.88 12.19
N ALA A 48 -1.35 -7.34 13.32
CA ALA A 48 -0.49 -6.70 14.30
C ALA A 48 -0.88 -7.20 15.69
N ARG A 49 0.09 -7.65 16.49
CA ARG A 49 -0.16 -8.20 17.82
C ARG A 49 0.90 -7.73 18.82
N ARG A 50 0.45 -7.26 19.96
CA ARG A 50 1.35 -6.95 21.08
C ARG A 50 1.89 -8.22 21.69
N GLN A 51 3.20 -8.28 21.91
CA GLN A 51 3.92 -9.34 22.60
C GLN A 51 4.73 -8.75 23.76
N LYS A 52 5.35 -9.61 24.59
CA LYS A 52 6.20 -9.16 25.71
C LYS A 52 7.34 -8.26 25.23
N ASP A 53 7.97 -8.62 24.13
CA ASP A 53 9.20 -8.00 23.61
C ASP A 53 8.95 -6.94 22.52
N GLY A 54 7.70 -6.54 22.33
CA GLY A 54 7.36 -5.56 21.31
C GLY A 54 6.04 -5.82 20.60
N THR A 55 5.83 -5.14 19.49
CA THR A 55 4.69 -5.38 18.61
C THR A 55 5.16 -6.16 17.38
N LYS A 56 4.60 -7.36 17.18
CA LYS A 56 4.83 -8.19 16.00
C LYS A 56 3.82 -7.79 14.92
N ILE A 57 4.31 -7.50 13.73
CA ILE A 57 3.50 -7.09 12.59
C ILE A 57 3.80 -8.05 11.44
N GLU A 58 2.80 -8.73 10.92
CA GLU A 58 2.89 -9.50 9.69
C GLU A 58 2.49 -8.63 8.51
N ILE A 59 3.34 -8.55 7.50
CA ILE A 59 3.20 -7.64 6.38
C ILE A 59 3.30 -8.42 5.08
N LEU A 60 2.32 -8.23 4.19
CA LEU A 60 2.41 -8.60 2.79
C LEU A 60 3.30 -7.57 2.09
N GLN A 61 4.47 -8.00 1.63
CA GLN A 61 5.41 -7.10 0.99
C GLN A 61 4.83 -6.53 -0.31
N LEU A 62 5.06 -5.24 -0.53
CA LEU A 62 4.71 -4.56 -1.77
C LEU A 62 5.87 -3.65 -2.19
N PRO A 63 6.11 -3.50 -3.50
CA PRO A 63 7.12 -2.58 -4.00
C PRO A 63 6.88 -1.15 -3.50
N LEU A 64 7.98 -0.45 -3.22
CA LEU A 64 7.96 0.94 -2.83
C LEU A 64 8.13 1.85 -4.05
N ASP A 65 7.39 2.95 -4.08
CA ASP A 65 7.60 4.02 -5.05
C ASP A 65 8.74 4.97 -4.63
N ARG A 66 9.01 6.01 -5.43
CA ARG A 66 10.04 7.03 -5.14
C ARG A 66 9.84 7.76 -3.83
N SER A 67 8.60 7.84 -3.36
CA SER A 67 8.21 8.44 -2.08
C SER A 67 8.26 7.44 -0.93
N MET A 68 8.79 6.24 -1.15
CA MET A 68 8.81 5.13 -0.19
C MET A 68 7.42 4.63 0.22
N ARG A 69 6.42 4.86 -0.62
CA ARG A 69 5.05 4.41 -0.37
C ARG A 69 4.82 3.05 -1.01
N PRO A 70 4.23 2.08 -0.29
CA PRO A 70 3.85 0.80 -0.88
C PRO A 70 2.77 0.94 -1.94
N GLY A 71 2.92 0.20 -3.03
CA GLY A 71 1.92 0.13 -4.10
C GLY A 71 0.56 -0.38 -3.64
N TYR A 72 -0.43 -0.31 -4.53
CA TYR A 72 -1.80 -0.79 -4.26
C TYR A 72 -2.05 -2.18 -4.84
N ASP A 73 -1.31 -2.54 -5.87
CA ASP A 73 -1.46 -3.80 -6.58
C ASP A 73 -0.86 -4.95 -5.77
N LEU A 74 -1.72 -5.76 -5.17
CA LEU A 74 -1.33 -6.90 -4.34
C LEU A 74 -0.69 -8.02 -5.15
N THR A 75 -0.91 -8.06 -6.47
CA THR A 75 -0.32 -9.09 -7.35
C THR A 75 1.20 -8.92 -7.50
N GLN A 76 1.73 -7.73 -7.21
CA GLN A 76 3.16 -7.44 -7.21
C GLN A 76 3.87 -7.86 -5.93
N SER A 77 3.17 -8.48 -4.99
CA SER A 77 3.77 -8.97 -3.76
C SER A 77 4.79 -10.07 -4.04
N GLN A 78 5.96 -9.94 -3.43
CA GLN A 78 7.02 -10.96 -3.48
C GLN A 78 6.95 -11.93 -2.29
N GLY A 79 5.98 -11.75 -1.39
CA GLY A 79 5.75 -12.61 -0.25
C GLY A 79 5.43 -11.86 1.04
N ARG A 80 5.63 -12.52 2.17
CA ARG A 80 5.35 -11.97 3.49
C ARG A 80 6.62 -11.88 4.32
N PHE A 81 6.64 -10.96 5.26
CA PHE A 81 7.68 -10.84 6.27
C PHE A 81 7.11 -10.41 7.62
N ILE A 82 7.89 -10.58 8.66
CA ILE A 82 7.56 -10.16 10.02
C ILE A 82 8.43 -8.97 10.40
N ALA A 83 7.80 -7.92 10.91
CA ALA A 83 8.47 -6.80 11.52
C ALA A 83 8.20 -6.80 13.02
N ILE A 84 9.28 -6.68 13.82
CA ILE A 84 9.21 -6.60 15.28
C ILE A 84 9.61 -5.19 15.69
N TYR A 85 8.64 -4.45 16.25
CA TYR A 85 8.88 -3.12 16.80
C TYR A 85 8.99 -3.23 18.32
N ARG A 86 10.18 -2.94 18.84
CA ARG A 86 10.46 -3.13 20.28
C ARG A 86 9.81 -2.10 21.19
N GLU A 87 9.58 -0.90 20.67
CA GLU A 87 8.89 0.15 21.40
C GLU A 87 7.38 -0.11 21.45
N PHE A 88 6.67 0.73 22.19
CA PHE A 88 5.21 0.61 22.22
C PHE A 88 4.59 1.09 20.92
N LEU A 89 3.86 0.21 20.26
CA LEU A 89 3.00 0.51 19.15
C LEU A 89 1.65 -0.17 19.38
N ASP A 90 0.60 0.64 19.46
CA ASP A 90 -0.75 0.12 19.60
C ASP A 90 -1.21 -0.54 18.30
N PRO A 91 -1.50 -1.86 18.31
CA PRO A 91 -2.02 -2.54 17.10
C PRO A 91 -3.27 -1.89 16.50
N ALA A 92 -4.09 -1.21 17.31
CA ALA A 92 -5.27 -0.51 16.83
C ALA A 92 -4.95 0.65 15.88
N THR A 93 -3.74 1.20 15.94
CA THR A 93 -3.30 2.29 15.04
C THR A 93 -2.84 1.79 13.66
N ILE A 94 -2.62 0.48 13.54
CA ILE A 94 -2.20 -0.18 12.30
C ILE A 94 -3.08 -1.41 12.01
N PRO A 95 -4.40 -1.24 11.86
CA PRO A 95 -5.30 -2.36 11.60
C PRO A 95 -4.94 -3.09 10.31
N PRO A 96 -5.39 -4.36 10.15
CA PRO A 96 -5.24 -5.08 8.89
C PRO A 96 -5.70 -4.26 7.70
N GLY A 97 -4.94 -4.29 6.61
CA GLY A 97 -5.19 -3.48 5.42
C GLY A 97 -4.41 -2.16 5.37
N THR A 98 -3.90 -1.68 6.50
CA THR A 98 -3.05 -0.48 6.56
C THR A 98 -1.78 -0.69 5.74
N ARG A 99 -1.37 0.32 4.97
CA ARG A 99 -0.09 0.31 4.28
C ARG A 99 0.97 0.98 5.15
N VAL A 100 2.11 0.33 5.23
CA VAL A 100 3.23 0.78 6.04
C VAL A 100 4.55 0.63 5.29
N THR A 101 5.48 1.52 5.60
CA THR A 101 6.90 1.34 5.29
C THR A 101 7.64 1.21 6.60
N VAL A 102 8.44 0.18 6.71
CA VAL A 102 9.21 -0.13 7.91
C VAL A 102 10.70 -0.01 7.61
N THR A 103 11.43 0.59 8.56
CA THR A 103 12.89 0.72 8.50
C THR A 103 13.47 0.01 9.71
N GLY A 104 14.52 -0.78 9.49
CA GLY A 104 15.19 -1.51 10.56
C GLY A 104 16.34 -2.35 10.06
N GLN A 105 16.58 -3.47 10.70
CA GLN A 105 17.64 -4.43 10.34
C GLN A 105 17.06 -5.82 10.17
N VAL A 106 17.59 -6.58 9.23
CA VAL A 106 17.27 -8.00 9.08
C VAL A 106 17.76 -8.75 10.32
N SER A 107 16.89 -9.53 10.96
CA SER A 107 17.20 -10.27 12.19
C SER A 107 17.30 -11.79 11.96
N GLY A 108 17.11 -12.24 10.71
CA GLY A 108 17.07 -13.64 10.34
C GLY A 108 15.71 -14.07 9.81
N SER A 109 15.27 -15.26 10.16
CA SER A 109 13.99 -15.83 9.70
C SER A 109 13.26 -16.61 10.78
N VAL A 110 11.97 -16.85 10.55
CA VAL A 110 11.15 -17.77 11.34
C VAL A 110 10.23 -18.54 10.42
N THR A 111 10.14 -19.85 10.64
CA THR A 111 9.20 -20.72 9.91
C THR A 111 7.93 -20.86 10.73
N LEU A 112 6.80 -20.51 10.16
CA LEU A 112 5.48 -20.58 10.76
C LEU A 112 4.48 -21.19 9.77
N PRO A 113 3.43 -21.87 10.25
CA PRO A 113 2.37 -22.34 9.39
C PRO A 113 1.69 -21.17 8.66
N LEU A 114 1.51 -21.36 7.37
CA LEU A 114 0.68 -20.52 6.51
C LEU A 114 -0.32 -21.44 5.83
N ASP A 115 -1.54 -21.45 6.35
CA ASP A 115 -2.55 -22.45 6.02
C ASP A 115 -2.04 -23.87 6.24
N GLU A 116 -1.99 -24.71 5.22
CA GLU A 116 -1.55 -26.11 5.29
C GLU A 116 -0.04 -26.30 5.02
N THR A 117 0.71 -25.22 4.84
CA THR A 117 2.12 -25.27 4.44
C THR A 117 3.00 -24.42 5.35
N ASP A 118 4.18 -24.89 5.65
CA ASP A 118 5.18 -24.10 6.34
C ASP A 118 5.74 -22.99 5.44
N TYR A 119 5.77 -21.77 5.97
CA TYR A 119 6.32 -20.61 5.29
C TYR A 119 7.43 -19.97 6.11
N THR A 120 8.58 -19.76 5.47
CA THR A 120 9.71 -19.07 6.10
C THR A 120 9.58 -17.56 5.88
N TYR A 121 9.35 -16.85 6.97
CA TYR A 121 9.23 -15.42 7.01
C TYR A 121 10.59 -14.78 7.28
N PRO A 122 11.11 -13.89 6.43
CA PRO A 122 12.15 -12.96 6.87
C PRO A 122 11.67 -12.14 8.05
N VAL A 123 12.56 -11.91 9.03
CA VAL A 123 12.27 -11.14 10.24
C VAL A 123 13.12 -9.89 10.25
N LEU A 124 12.48 -8.74 10.48
CA LEU A 124 13.13 -7.46 10.68
C LEU A 124 12.89 -6.97 12.10
N THR A 125 13.95 -6.55 12.78
CA THR A 125 13.81 -5.69 13.97
C THR A 125 13.77 -4.26 13.50
N ILE A 126 12.64 -3.59 13.65
CA ILE A 126 12.41 -2.25 13.11
C ILE A 126 12.47 -1.19 14.20
N ASN A 127 12.95 -0.01 13.82
CA ASN A 127 13.02 1.17 14.67
C ASN A 127 12.07 2.29 14.18
N ARG A 128 11.50 2.14 12.99
CA ARG A 128 10.57 3.12 12.43
C ARG A 128 9.45 2.44 11.65
N VAL A 129 8.23 2.92 11.87
CA VAL A 129 7.05 2.57 11.09
C VAL A 129 6.46 3.85 10.51
N GLN A 130 6.40 3.95 9.21
CA GLN A 130 5.69 5.00 8.49
C GLN A 130 4.33 4.44 8.08
N VAL A 131 3.27 4.99 8.65
CA VAL A 131 1.89 4.63 8.29
C VAL A 131 1.43 5.51 7.14
N TRP A 132 0.89 4.90 6.11
CA TRP A 132 0.28 5.59 5.00
C TRP A 132 -1.24 5.50 5.16
N SER A 133 -1.87 6.61 5.45
CA SER A 133 -3.33 6.69 5.47
C SER A 133 -3.86 6.14 4.16
N ALA A 134 -4.89 5.28 4.22
CA ALA A 134 -5.68 5.04 3.04
C ALA A 134 -6.12 6.43 2.56
N VAL A 135 -5.60 6.88 1.43
CA VAL A 135 -6.29 7.92 0.68
C VAL A 135 -7.60 7.24 0.36
N GLU A 136 -8.61 7.57 1.14
CA GLU A 136 -9.97 7.26 0.77
C GLU A 136 -10.06 7.78 -0.66
N ASN A 137 -10.13 6.86 -1.62
CA ASN A 137 -10.53 7.20 -2.97
C ASN A 137 -11.99 7.65 -2.83
N VAL A 138 -12.15 8.84 -2.30
CA VAL A 138 -13.35 9.62 -2.45
C VAL A 138 -13.36 9.89 -3.95
N GLY A 139 -13.98 8.99 -4.69
CA GLY A 139 -14.29 9.21 -6.10
C GLY A 139 -14.83 10.61 -6.22
N PRO A 140 -14.65 11.29 -7.34
CA PRO A 140 -15.05 12.68 -7.49
C PRO A 140 -16.42 12.80 -6.84
N ARG A 141 -16.53 13.62 -5.77
CA ARG A 141 -17.81 13.91 -5.14
C ARG A 141 -18.62 14.54 -6.26
N ILE A 142 -19.45 13.73 -6.90
CA ILE A 142 -20.48 14.22 -7.80
C ILE A 142 -21.30 15.13 -6.90
N ARG A 143 -21.04 16.43 -6.95
CA ARG A 143 -21.94 17.39 -6.32
C ARG A 143 -23.27 17.12 -7.00
N PRO A 144 -24.32 16.74 -6.26
CA PRO A 144 -25.64 16.67 -6.88
C PRO A 144 -25.81 18.04 -7.56
N TYR A 145 -26.01 18.04 -8.87
CA TYR A 145 -26.41 19.27 -9.55
C TYR A 145 -27.62 19.78 -8.77
N PRO A 146 -27.63 21.07 -8.37
CA PRO A 146 -28.84 21.61 -7.78
C PRO A 146 -29.94 21.28 -8.77
N TYR A 147 -30.92 20.51 -8.31
CA TYR A 147 -32.12 20.21 -9.09
C TYR A 147 -32.69 21.56 -9.49
N MET A 148 -32.46 21.97 -10.74
CA MET A 148 -33.19 23.08 -11.32
C MET A 148 -34.61 22.56 -11.48
N GLY A 149 -35.40 22.69 -10.42
CA GLY A 149 -36.84 22.57 -10.51
C GLY A 149 -37.34 23.50 -11.61
N PRO A 150 -38.46 23.18 -12.22
CA PRO A 150 -39.04 24.01 -13.28
C PRO A 150 -39.09 25.45 -12.78
N SER A 151 -38.44 26.35 -13.53
CA SER A 151 -38.37 27.76 -13.22
C SER A 151 -39.79 28.30 -13.04
N PRO A 152 -40.12 28.97 -11.91
CA PRO A 152 -41.45 29.55 -11.73
C PRO A 152 -41.79 30.68 -12.70
N TYR A 153 -40.83 31.03 -13.60
CA TYR A 153 -40.98 32.07 -14.62
C TYR A 153 -41.61 31.62 -15.94
N TRP A 154 -41.86 30.33 -16.13
CA TRP A 154 -42.64 29.87 -17.27
C TRP A 154 -44.12 29.71 -16.86
N GLY A 155 -44.73 30.83 -16.53
CA GLY A 155 -46.20 30.87 -16.45
C GLY A 155 -46.79 30.59 -17.84
N PRO A 156 -47.93 29.86 -17.91
CA PRO A 156 -48.55 29.59 -19.18
C PRO A 156 -49.14 30.89 -19.73
N TYR A 157 -48.51 31.48 -20.71
CA TYR A 157 -49.12 32.50 -21.57
C TYR A 157 -50.07 31.80 -22.54
N TRP A 158 -51.20 31.36 -22.01
CA TRP A 158 -52.37 31.00 -22.83
C TRP A 158 -53.50 31.92 -22.38
N GLY A 159 -53.47 33.17 -22.88
CA GLY A 159 -54.66 34.05 -22.86
C GLY A 159 -55.71 33.50 -23.83
N PRO A 160 -57.00 33.56 -23.48
CA PRO A 160 -58.05 33.12 -24.40
C PRO A 160 -58.11 34.07 -25.59
N TRP A 161 -58.17 33.52 -26.79
CA TRP A 161 -58.42 34.24 -28.00
C TRP A 161 -59.79 34.84 -27.95
N PRO A 162 -60.02 36.14 -28.20
CA PRO A 162 -61.34 36.63 -28.37
C PRO A 162 -61.91 36.19 -29.72
N TYR A 163 -63.01 35.50 -29.68
CA TYR A 163 -63.82 35.29 -30.89
C TYR A 163 -64.34 36.65 -31.33
N TYR A 164 -64.00 37.10 -32.55
CA TYR A 164 -64.72 38.08 -33.28
C TYR A 164 -65.40 37.37 -34.45
N TRP A 165 -66.66 37.71 -34.62
CA TRP A 165 -67.68 37.37 -35.59
C TRP A 165 -67.19 37.31 -37.03
#